data_84bcb31c35707e14cbdeda78b1c34744
#
_entry.id   84bcb31c35707e14cbdeda78b1c34744
#
_cell.length_a   1.000
_cell.length_b   1.000
_cell.length_c   1.000
_cell.angle_alpha   90.00
_cell.angle_beta   90.00
_cell.angle_gamma   90.00
#
_symmetry.space_group_name_H-M   'P 1'
#
loop_
_entity.id
_entity.type
_entity.pdbx_description
1 polymer ?
#
loop_
_entity_poly.entity_id
_entity_poly.type
_entity_poly.pdbx_seq_one_letter_code
_entity_poly.pdbx_strand_id
1 'polypeptide(L)' 'MSNQEAMQQLTDRFMNDAGFREQMKQDPEGTADSTGLHLDDEDKQALRSIDWSGSDEELKERVSKGIWC' A
#
# COMPACT_ATOMS: atom_id res chain seq x y z
N MET A 1 -2.23 -15.67 -6.80
CA MET A 1 -0.86 -15.41 -6.27
C MET A 1 -0.61 -13.91 -6.23
N SER A 2 0.04 -13.41 -5.20
CA SER A 2 0.33 -11.99 -5.11
C SER A 2 1.46 -11.60 -6.07
N ASN A 3 1.40 -10.35 -6.54
CA ASN A 3 2.47 -9.79 -7.36
C ASN A 3 3.46 -9.06 -6.46
N GLN A 4 4.48 -9.78 -6.01
CA GLN A 4 5.45 -9.25 -5.04
C GLN A 4 6.20 -8.04 -5.58
N GLU A 5 6.54 -8.04 -6.86
CA GLU A 5 7.24 -6.92 -7.47
C GLU A 5 6.40 -5.65 -7.44
N ALA A 6 5.12 -5.77 -7.79
CA ALA A 6 4.21 -4.63 -7.74
C ALA A 6 4.03 -4.13 -6.31
N MET A 7 3.88 -5.05 -5.36
CA MET A 7 3.74 -4.70 -3.94
C MET A 7 4.99 -4.03 -3.40
N GLN A 8 6.18 -4.47 -3.84
CA GLN A 8 7.42 -3.84 -3.43
C GLN A 8 7.53 -2.42 -3.96
N GLN A 9 7.16 -2.19 -5.21
CA GLN A 9 7.15 -0.85 -5.78
C GLN A 9 6.15 0.06 -5.06
N LEU A 10 5.00 -0.49 -4.73
CA LEU A 10 3.98 0.24 -3.97
C LEU A 10 4.52 0.62 -2.59
N THR A 11 5.18 -0.31 -1.93
CA THR A 11 5.82 -0.07 -0.62
C THR A 11 6.85 1.04 -0.70
N ASP A 12 7.74 0.97 -1.69
CA ASP A 12 8.77 1.99 -1.88
C ASP A 12 8.16 3.37 -2.07
N ARG A 13 7.12 3.46 -2.88
CA ARG A 13 6.43 4.72 -3.13
C ARG A 13 5.78 5.26 -1.86
N PHE A 14 5.12 4.37 -1.12
CA PHE A 14 4.50 4.71 0.15
C PHE A 14 5.51 5.24 1.15
N MET A 15 6.69 4.63 1.21
CA MET A 15 7.74 5.02 2.16
C MET A 15 8.37 6.37 1.81
N ASN A 16 8.43 6.71 0.52
CA ASN A 16 9.20 7.86 0.06
C ASN A 16 8.36 9.07 -0.36
N ASP A 17 7.04 8.93 -0.47
CA ASP A 17 6.16 9.99 -0.96
C ASP A 17 5.01 10.22 0.02
N ALA A 18 5.08 11.37 0.73
CA ALA A 18 4.06 11.73 1.71
C ALA A 18 2.70 11.97 1.06
N GLY A 19 2.67 12.57 -0.12
CA GLY A 19 1.42 12.78 -0.86
C GLY A 19 0.76 11.46 -1.24
N PHE A 20 1.56 10.50 -1.63
CA PHE A 20 1.08 9.17 -1.95
C PHE A 20 0.49 8.48 -0.72
N ARG A 21 1.15 8.61 0.45
CA ARG A 21 0.62 8.08 1.70
C ARG A 21 -0.75 8.64 2.04
N GLU A 22 -0.90 9.93 1.84
CA GLU A 22 -2.18 10.58 2.12
C GLU A 22 -3.29 10.04 1.22
N GLN A 23 -2.99 9.87 -0.06
CA GLN A 23 -3.94 9.28 -1.01
C GLN A 23 -4.29 7.84 -0.64
N MET A 24 -3.29 7.07 -0.21
CA MET A 24 -3.51 5.68 0.21
C MET A 24 -4.42 5.60 1.42
N LYS A 25 -4.32 6.55 2.35
CA LYS A 25 -5.19 6.59 3.51
C LYS A 25 -6.64 6.83 3.13
N GLN A 26 -6.87 7.63 2.10
CA GLN A 26 -8.21 7.96 1.66
C GLN A 26 -8.82 6.88 0.77
N ASP A 27 -8.02 6.33 -0.14
CA ASP A 27 -8.49 5.33 -1.09
C ASP A 27 -7.33 4.41 -1.48
N PRO A 28 -7.08 3.37 -0.67
CA PRO A 28 -5.93 2.50 -0.93
C PRO A 28 -6.02 1.77 -2.27
N GLU A 29 -7.19 1.26 -2.63
CA GLU A 29 -7.33 0.52 -3.90
C GLU A 29 -7.23 1.44 -5.10
N GLY A 30 -7.95 2.55 -5.09
CA GLY A 30 -7.93 3.50 -6.20
C GLY A 30 -6.55 4.09 -6.39
N THR A 31 -5.85 4.42 -5.30
CA THR A 31 -4.50 4.95 -5.37
C THR A 31 -3.53 3.92 -5.94
N ALA A 32 -3.63 2.67 -5.49
CA ALA A 32 -2.79 1.60 -6.02
C ALA A 32 -3.05 1.40 -7.51
N ASP A 33 -4.29 1.40 -7.93
CA ASP A 33 -4.65 1.27 -9.35
C ASP A 33 -4.09 2.42 -10.18
N SER A 34 -4.05 3.63 -9.63
CA SER A 34 -3.55 4.80 -10.36
C SER A 34 -2.05 4.74 -10.62
N THR A 35 -1.31 3.88 -9.93
CA THR A 35 0.12 3.70 -10.18
C THR A 35 0.42 2.94 -11.47
N GLY A 36 -0.58 2.27 -12.04
CA GLY A 36 -0.39 1.40 -13.19
C GLY A 36 0.19 0.03 -12.85
N LEU A 37 0.39 -0.27 -11.59
CA LEU A 37 0.88 -1.58 -11.17
C LEU A 37 -0.24 -2.61 -11.25
N HIS A 38 0.11 -3.82 -11.68
CA HIS A 38 -0.85 -4.92 -11.79
C HIS A 38 -0.91 -5.67 -10.46
N LEU A 39 -1.93 -5.38 -9.67
CA LEU A 39 -2.15 -6.04 -8.39
C LEU A 39 -3.20 -7.13 -8.54
N ASP A 40 -2.94 -8.27 -7.92
CA ASP A 40 -3.89 -9.38 -7.85
C ASP A 40 -4.98 -9.08 -6.82
N ASP A 41 -6.05 -9.88 -6.86
CA ASP A 41 -7.13 -9.77 -5.88
C ASP A 41 -6.61 -9.94 -4.44
N GLU A 42 -5.65 -10.84 -4.24
CA GLU A 42 -5.03 -11.03 -2.92
C GLU A 42 -4.35 -9.75 -2.43
N ASP A 43 -3.64 -9.06 -3.33
CA ASP A 43 -2.97 -7.81 -2.99
C ASP A 43 -3.98 -6.73 -2.63
N LYS A 44 -5.07 -6.65 -3.38
CA LYS A 44 -6.14 -5.69 -3.10
C LYS A 44 -6.83 -5.98 -1.78
N GLN A 45 -7.06 -7.27 -1.46
CA GLN A 45 -7.62 -7.64 -0.17
C GLN A 45 -6.68 -7.27 0.97
N ALA A 46 -5.39 -7.47 0.79
CA ALA A 46 -4.40 -7.08 1.79
C ALA A 46 -4.47 -5.58 2.06
N LEU A 47 -4.57 -4.77 1.00
CA LEU A 47 -4.70 -3.33 1.15
C LEU A 47 -5.98 -2.94 1.90
N ARG A 48 -7.09 -3.62 1.63
CA ARG A 48 -8.36 -3.35 2.33
C ARG A 48 -8.30 -3.70 3.80
N SER A 49 -7.52 -4.72 4.16
CA SER A 49 -7.46 -5.20 5.54
C SER A 49 -6.56 -4.36 6.43
N ILE A 50 -5.76 -3.47 5.84
CA ILE A 50 -4.88 -2.59 6.60
C ILE A 50 -5.70 -1.47 7.26
N ASP A 51 -5.39 -1.18 8.50
CA ASP A 51 -5.96 -0.03 9.18
C ASP A 51 -5.19 1.23 8.79
N TRP A 52 -5.79 2.02 7.92
CA TRP A 52 -5.18 3.25 7.39
C TRP A 52 -5.38 4.46 8.31
N SER A 53 -6.03 4.29 9.46
CA SER A 53 -6.35 5.40 10.35
C SER A 53 -5.20 5.82 11.27
N GLY A 54 -4.09 5.09 11.28
CA GLY A 54 -2.94 5.42 12.11
C GLY A 54 -2.13 6.59 11.57
N SER A 55 -1.11 7.01 12.34
CA SER A 55 -0.19 8.04 11.88
C SER A 55 0.70 7.52 10.76
N ASP A 56 1.34 8.46 10.03
CA ASP A 56 2.27 8.09 8.96
C ASP A 56 3.37 7.17 9.46
N GLU A 57 3.90 7.45 10.66
CA GLU A 57 4.97 6.63 11.22
C GLU A 57 4.50 5.22 11.52
N GLU A 58 3.30 5.08 12.08
CA GLU A 58 2.73 3.77 12.34
C GLU A 58 2.50 2.99 11.05
N LEU A 59 1.97 3.65 10.03
CA LEU A 59 1.73 3.02 8.73
C LEU A 59 3.03 2.60 8.07
N LYS A 60 4.06 3.44 8.12
CA LYS A 60 5.38 3.10 7.59
C LYS A 60 5.95 1.88 8.29
N GLU A 61 5.83 1.82 9.60
CA GLU A 61 6.33 0.70 10.37
C GLU A 61 5.62 -0.60 10.00
N ARG A 62 4.30 -0.55 9.86
CA ARG A 62 3.51 -1.72 9.44
C ARG A 62 3.91 -2.18 8.05
N VAL A 63 4.03 -1.25 7.12
CA VAL A 63 4.37 -1.56 5.74
C VAL A 63 5.78 -2.12 5.63
N SER A 64 6.72 -1.58 6.41
CA SER A 64 8.11 -2.06 6.39
C SER A 64 8.24 -3.48 6.94
N LYS A 65 7.28 -3.94 7.71
CA LYS A 65 7.24 -5.31 8.22
C LYS A 65 6.53 -6.28 7.26
N GLY A 66 6.11 -5.79 6.11
CA GLY A 66 5.50 -6.63 5.09
C GLY A 66 4.10 -7.10 5.42
N ILE A 67 3.31 -6.30 6.11
CA ILE A 67 1.98 -6.71 6.57
C ILE A 67 0.99 -6.92 5.45
N TRP A 68 1.26 -6.43 4.26
CA TRP A 68 0.42 -6.69 3.11
C TRP A 68 0.96 -7.79 2.19
N CYS A 69 1.84 -8.59 2.70
CA CYS A 69 2.35 -9.78 1.99
C CYS A 69 1.78 -11.06 2.61
#